data_52a662ef249fbe8e03d72db6db611ea6
#
_entry.id   52a662ef249fbe8e03d72db6db611ea6
#
_cell.length_a   1.000
_cell.length_b   1.000
_cell.length_c   1.000
_cell.angle_alpha   90.00
_cell.angle_beta   90.00
_cell.angle_gamma   90.00
#
_symmetry.space_group_name_H-M   'P 1'
#
loop_
_entity.id
_entity.type
_entity.pdbx_description
1 polymer ?
#
loop_
_entity_poly.entity_id
_entity_poly.type
_entity_poly.pdbx_seq_one_letter_code
_entity_poly.pdbx_strand_id
1 'polypeptide(L)'
;MKLLKRLFPAKRINVPIDAMPRRLSLLDIGARGGVQWPWDQLRRELLTVVLVEPDPIEAERLRKGLPPNEGAILPFALWRDERNLTLNLNRSPGTSSVYLPNRRFLDQFPEAERFDVFEKLEMSAKTIDGLASAGQLTHVDFAKIDVQGAELAILEGGRNYLAANLVGLELEVEFAELYVGQPLFSDVETFVRERLGLELWDLRKSYWKYEKGR
;
A
#
# COMPACT_ATOMS: atom_id res chain seq x y z
N MET A 1 -20.53 -8.45 7.65
CA MET A 1 -20.21 -7.53 6.55
C MET A 1 -21.30 -6.52 6.17
N LYS A 2 -22.45 -6.47 6.83
CA LYS A 2 -23.56 -5.52 6.53
C LYS A 2 -23.72 -4.37 7.55
N LEU A 3 -23.05 -4.38 8.70
CA LEU A 3 -23.29 -3.40 9.78
C LEU A 3 -22.38 -2.17 9.72
N LEU A 4 -21.17 -2.26 9.15
CA LEU A 4 -20.25 -1.12 9.03
C LEU A 4 -20.67 -0.09 7.97
N LYS A 5 -21.49 -0.47 7.00
CA LYS A 5 -22.04 0.45 5.98
C LYS A 5 -23.05 1.48 6.55
N ARG A 6 -23.46 1.34 7.82
CA ARG A 6 -24.47 2.22 8.45
C ARG A 6 -23.88 3.36 9.30
N LEU A 7 -22.60 3.29 9.67
CA LEU A 7 -22.00 4.30 10.56
C LEU A 7 -21.40 5.50 9.86
N PHE A 8 -21.06 5.35 8.58
CA PHE A 8 -20.63 6.46 7.74
C PHE A 8 -21.32 6.31 6.38
N PRO A 9 -22.43 7.05 6.14
CA PRO A 9 -22.93 7.16 4.79
C PRO A 9 -21.79 7.78 3.97
N ALA A 10 -21.31 7.05 2.97
CA ALA A 10 -20.34 7.57 2.03
C ALA A 10 -20.97 8.79 1.34
N LYS A 11 -20.79 9.97 1.91
CA LYS A 11 -21.00 11.22 1.18
C LYS A 11 -19.94 11.19 0.09
N ARG A 12 -20.37 10.96 -1.16
CA ARG A 12 -19.49 11.23 -2.31
C ARG A 12 -18.94 12.63 -2.11
N ILE A 13 -17.63 12.74 -2.07
CA ILE A 13 -16.96 14.04 -2.02
C ILE A 13 -17.26 14.68 -3.36
N ASN A 14 -18.22 15.59 -3.39
CA ASN A 14 -18.52 16.40 -4.57
C ASN A 14 -17.47 17.52 -4.65
N VAL A 15 -16.31 17.21 -5.20
CA VAL A 15 -15.37 18.24 -5.62
C VAL A 15 -15.85 18.74 -6.98
N PRO A 16 -16.05 20.04 -7.17
CA PRO A 16 -16.33 20.60 -8.49
C PRO A 16 -15.14 20.28 -9.42
N ILE A 17 -15.38 19.51 -10.48
CA ILE A 17 -14.32 19.12 -11.43
C ILE A 17 -13.62 20.34 -11.99
N ASP A 18 -14.40 21.39 -12.27
CA ASP A 18 -13.91 22.66 -12.83
C ASP A 18 -13.00 23.44 -11.86
N ALA A 19 -12.98 23.08 -10.57
CA ALA A 19 -12.12 23.73 -9.56
C ALA A 19 -10.74 23.06 -9.44
N MET A 20 -10.53 21.91 -10.08
CA MET A 20 -9.26 21.19 -10.02
C MET A 20 -8.42 21.50 -11.27
N PRO A 21 -7.20 22.04 -11.11
CA PRO A 21 -6.33 22.38 -12.24
C PRO A 21 -5.84 21.14 -12.99
N ARG A 22 -5.88 19.97 -12.36
CA ARG A 22 -5.51 18.66 -12.93
C ARG A 22 -6.12 17.51 -12.10
N ARG A 23 -6.04 16.30 -12.62
CA ARG A 23 -6.37 15.10 -11.85
C ARG A 23 -5.40 14.92 -10.66
N LEU A 24 -5.90 14.39 -9.56
CA LEU A 24 -5.06 13.88 -8.47
C LEU A 24 -4.30 12.65 -8.94
N SER A 25 -3.08 12.49 -8.50
CA SER A 25 -2.26 11.32 -8.80
C SER A 25 -2.04 10.50 -7.55
N LEU A 26 -2.44 9.23 -7.58
CA LEU A 26 -2.27 8.24 -6.53
C LEU A 26 -1.23 7.20 -6.94
N LEU A 27 -0.22 7.00 -6.12
CA LEU A 27 0.69 5.86 -6.16
C LEU A 27 0.19 4.82 -5.14
N ASP A 28 -0.38 3.70 -5.63
CA ASP A 28 -0.89 2.62 -4.78
C ASP A 28 0.08 1.44 -4.84
N ILE A 29 0.77 1.19 -3.72
CA ILE A 29 1.81 0.17 -3.59
C ILE A 29 1.27 -0.99 -2.76
N GLY A 30 1.31 -2.19 -3.32
CA GLY A 30 0.54 -3.33 -2.85
C GLY A 30 -0.89 -3.27 -3.38
N ALA A 31 -1.03 -2.99 -4.67
CA ALA A 31 -2.30 -2.69 -5.32
C ALA A 31 -3.18 -3.93 -5.58
N ARG A 32 -2.94 -5.05 -4.90
CA ARG A 32 -3.76 -6.26 -5.01
C ARG A 32 -5.25 -5.95 -4.81
N GLY A 33 -6.06 -6.40 -5.75
CA GLY A 33 -7.50 -6.10 -5.76
C GLY A 33 -7.87 -4.79 -6.44
N GLY A 34 -6.92 -3.93 -6.78
CA GLY A 34 -7.11 -2.60 -7.38
C GLY A 34 -7.35 -1.53 -6.33
N VAL A 35 -7.69 -0.34 -6.81
CA VAL A 35 -7.95 0.84 -5.98
C VAL A 35 -9.06 0.57 -4.97
N GLN A 36 -8.77 0.78 -3.68
CA GLN A 36 -9.68 0.50 -2.58
C GLN A 36 -10.20 1.78 -1.93
N TRP A 37 -11.13 1.62 -0.98
CA TRP A 37 -11.63 2.71 -0.16
C TRP A 37 -10.46 3.37 0.62
N PRO A 38 -10.41 4.72 0.71
CA PRO A 38 -11.43 5.67 0.26
C PRO A 38 -11.31 6.11 -1.22
N TRP A 39 -10.27 5.72 -1.91
CA TRP A 39 -9.89 6.17 -3.24
C TRP A 39 -10.87 5.74 -4.34
N ASP A 40 -11.49 4.57 -4.20
CA ASP A 40 -12.54 4.06 -5.09
C ASP A 40 -13.85 4.88 -5.02
N GLN A 41 -13.98 5.78 -4.03
CA GLN A 41 -15.13 6.68 -3.90
C GLN A 41 -14.96 7.95 -4.73
N LEU A 42 -13.75 8.25 -5.19
CA LEU A 42 -13.49 9.37 -6.09
C LEU A 42 -14.03 9.05 -7.48
N ARG A 43 -14.46 10.09 -8.17
CA ARG A 43 -14.83 9.96 -9.59
C ARG A 43 -13.54 9.69 -10.38
N ARG A 44 -13.62 8.74 -11.33
CA ARG A 44 -12.46 8.33 -12.14
C ARG A 44 -11.81 9.48 -12.91
N GLU A 45 -12.63 10.47 -13.31
CA GLU A 45 -12.15 11.65 -14.02
C GLU A 45 -11.26 12.55 -13.16
N LEU A 46 -11.30 12.38 -11.83
CA LEU A 46 -10.53 13.18 -10.87
C LEU A 46 -9.23 12.49 -10.45
N LEU A 47 -9.04 11.21 -10.79
CA LEU A 47 -7.93 10.40 -10.32
C LEU A 47 -7.14 9.80 -11.47
N THR A 48 -5.82 9.87 -11.39
CA THR A 48 -4.87 9.05 -12.16
C THR A 48 -4.13 8.16 -11.18
N VAL A 49 -3.94 6.88 -11.51
CA VAL A 49 -3.33 5.92 -10.60
C VAL A 49 -2.07 5.29 -11.18
N VAL A 50 -1.07 5.08 -10.33
CA VAL A 50 0.06 4.22 -10.60
C VAL A 50 -0.02 3.07 -9.61
N LEU A 51 -0.32 1.87 -10.11
CA LEU A 51 -0.51 0.66 -9.30
C LEU A 51 0.77 -0.17 -9.34
N VAL A 52 1.34 -0.46 -8.18
CA VAL A 52 2.53 -1.30 -8.03
C VAL A 52 2.11 -2.65 -7.46
N GLU A 53 2.27 -3.71 -8.27
CA GLU A 53 1.91 -5.08 -7.88
C GLU A 53 2.95 -6.05 -8.46
N PRO A 54 3.76 -6.70 -7.62
CA PRO A 54 4.83 -7.58 -8.09
C PRO A 54 4.36 -8.97 -8.54
N ASP A 55 3.18 -9.43 -8.11
CA ASP A 55 2.61 -10.70 -8.57
C ASP A 55 2.20 -10.55 -10.05
N PRO A 56 2.82 -11.30 -10.98
CA PRO A 56 2.58 -11.13 -12.41
C PRO A 56 1.14 -11.48 -12.83
N ILE A 57 0.49 -12.40 -12.13
CA ILE A 57 -0.90 -12.80 -12.41
C ILE A 57 -1.82 -11.64 -12.02
N GLU A 58 -1.62 -11.09 -10.84
CA GLU A 58 -2.43 -9.97 -10.37
C GLU A 58 -2.15 -8.68 -11.15
N ALA A 59 -0.89 -8.39 -11.46
CA ALA A 59 -0.53 -7.24 -12.30
C ALA A 59 -1.19 -7.29 -13.67
N GLU A 60 -1.26 -8.47 -14.29
CA GLU A 60 -1.96 -8.64 -15.56
C GLU A 60 -3.48 -8.49 -15.43
N ARG A 61 -4.06 -8.96 -14.32
CA ARG A 61 -5.47 -8.76 -14.01
C ARG A 61 -5.80 -7.26 -13.87
N LEU A 62 -4.97 -6.53 -13.13
CA LEU A 62 -5.09 -5.09 -12.95
C LEU A 62 -4.97 -4.34 -14.29
N ARG A 63 -4.01 -4.73 -15.13
CA ARG A 63 -3.79 -4.11 -16.46
C ARG A 63 -5.03 -4.23 -17.35
N LYS A 64 -5.70 -5.37 -17.33
CA LYS A 64 -6.95 -5.59 -18.09
C LYS A 64 -8.11 -4.73 -17.56
N GLY A 65 -8.11 -4.40 -16.27
CA GLY A 65 -9.15 -3.61 -15.63
C GLY A 65 -8.93 -2.10 -15.63
N LEU A 66 -7.70 -1.63 -15.94
CA LEU A 66 -7.35 -0.22 -15.90
C LEU A 66 -7.32 0.37 -17.32
N PRO A 67 -8.19 1.35 -17.65
CA PRO A 67 -8.12 2.05 -18.92
C PRO A 67 -6.78 2.79 -19.10
N PRO A 68 -6.20 2.81 -20.30
CA PRO A 68 -4.87 3.39 -20.55
C PRO A 68 -4.70 4.87 -20.19
N ASN A 69 -5.79 5.62 -20.18
CA ASN A 69 -5.82 7.05 -19.82
C ASN A 69 -6.09 7.31 -18.34
N GLU A 70 -6.27 6.27 -17.52
CA GLU A 70 -6.54 6.38 -16.09
C GLU A 70 -5.30 6.05 -15.24
N GLY A 71 -4.26 5.44 -15.82
CA GLY A 71 -3.04 5.16 -15.07
C GLY A 71 -2.10 4.14 -15.69
N ALA A 72 -1.21 3.61 -14.84
CA ALA A 72 -0.18 2.65 -15.21
C ALA A 72 -0.09 1.51 -14.17
N ILE A 73 0.39 0.34 -14.61
CA ILE A 73 0.74 -0.79 -13.75
C ILE A 73 2.25 -1.00 -13.78
N LEU A 74 2.88 -1.05 -12.61
CA LEU A 74 4.29 -1.34 -12.44
C LEU A 74 4.45 -2.76 -11.85
N PRO A 75 4.86 -3.77 -12.66
CA PRO A 75 4.86 -5.18 -12.27
C PRO A 75 6.17 -5.59 -11.60
N PHE A 76 6.58 -4.88 -10.56
CA PHE A 76 7.78 -5.16 -9.76
C PHE A 76 7.58 -4.68 -8.32
N ALA A 77 8.46 -5.08 -7.43
CA ALA A 77 8.45 -4.61 -6.07
C ALA A 77 9.12 -3.23 -5.95
N LEU A 78 8.82 -2.53 -4.85
CA LEU A 78 9.57 -1.36 -4.40
C LEU A 78 10.31 -1.68 -3.10
N TRP A 79 11.50 -1.09 -2.95
CA TRP A 79 12.36 -1.28 -1.80
C TRP A 79 13.29 -0.08 -1.59
N ARG A 80 14.11 -0.12 -0.53
CA ARG A 80 15.09 0.94 -0.21
C ARG A 80 16.24 1.05 -1.20
N ASP A 81 16.53 -0.03 -1.90
CA ASP A 81 17.57 -0.12 -2.93
C ASP A 81 17.15 -1.13 -4.03
N GLU A 82 17.82 -1.08 -5.15
CA GLU A 82 17.57 -2.04 -6.25
C GLU A 82 18.20 -3.39 -5.93
N ARG A 83 17.37 -4.42 -5.86
CA ARG A 83 17.78 -5.80 -5.56
C ARG A 83 16.74 -6.83 -5.97
N ASN A 84 17.09 -8.09 -5.88
CA ASN A 84 16.10 -9.16 -5.87
C ASN A 84 15.58 -9.38 -4.46
N LEU A 85 14.28 -9.60 -4.34
CA LEU A 85 13.57 -9.93 -3.11
C LEU A 85 12.81 -11.23 -3.29
N THR A 86 12.62 -11.93 -2.20
CA THR A 86 11.74 -13.11 -2.14
C THR A 86 10.43 -12.71 -1.46
N LEU A 87 9.32 -12.78 -2.19
CA LEU A 87 7.98 -12.65 -1.62
C LEU A 87 7.51 -14.01 -1.12
N ASN A 88 7.20 -14.11 0.16
CA ASN A 88 6.57 -15.29 0.75
C ASN A 88 5.06 -15.20 0.49
N LEU A 89 4.56 -16.05 -0.40
CA LEU A 89 3.15 -16.16 -0.70
C LEU A 89 2.46 -16.97 0.38
N ASN A 90 1.56 -16.32 1.10
CA ASN A 90 0.83 -16.93 2.20
C ASN A 90 -0.51 -17.48 1.74
N ARG A 91 -1.07 -18.42 2.51
CA ARG A 91 -2.37 -19.05 2.24
C ARG A 91 -3.49 -18.01 2.06
N SER A 92 -3.46 -16.92 2.80
CA SER A 92 -4.25 -15.73 2.51
C SER A 92 -3.40 -14.74 1.72
N PRO A 93 -3.69 -14.47 0.43
CA PRO A 93 -2.84 -13.63 -0.41
C PRO A 93 -2.58 -12.22 0.15
N GLY A 94 -3.56 -11.64 0.86
CA GLY A 94 -3.43 -10.33 1.49
C GLY A 94 -2.53 -10.31 2.74
N THR A 95 -1.92 -11.43 3.12
CA THR A 95 -0.93 -11.49 4.20
C THR A 95 0.47 -11.86 3.68
N SER A 96 0.66 -11.90 2.37
CA SER A 96 1.96 -12.20 1.76
C SER A 96 2.95 -11.07 1.99
N SER A 97 4.19 -11.40 2.33
CA SER A 97 5.21 -10.41 2.71
C SER A 97 6.60 -10.84 2.26
N VAL A 98 7.52 -9.89 2.16
CA VAL A 98 8.96 -10.16 2.02
C VAL A 98 9.57 -10.66 3.33
N TYR A 99 8.92 -10.41 4.46
CA TYR A 99 9.31 -10.93 5.76
C TYR A 99 8.65 -12.28 6.02
N LEU A 100 9.28 -13.10 6.87
CA LEU A 100 8.68 -14.34 7.31
C LEU A 100 7.64 -14.11 8.42
N PRO A 101 6.50 -14.80 8.42
CA PRO A 101 5.51 -14.70 9.48
C PRO A 101 6.10 -15.01 10.86
N ASN A 102 5.80 -14.18 11.86
CA ASN A 102 6.20 -14.39 13.25
C ASN A 102 5.30 -15.43 13.92
N ARG A 103 5.60 -16.70 13.69
CA ARG A 103 4.78 -17.81 14.22
C ARG A 103 4.64 -17.78 15.73
N ARG A 104 5.68 -17.30 16.45
CA ARG A 104 5.63 -17.17 17.92
C ARG A 104 4.50 -16.26 18.38
N PHE A 105 4.23 -15.19 17.62
CA PHE A 105 3.14 -14.25 17.90
C PHE A 105 1.82 -14.74 17.30
N LEU A 106 1.80 -15.10 16.03
CA LEU A 106 0.60 -15.42 15.26
C LEU A 106 -0.14 -16.67 15.77
N ASP A 107 0.59 -17.70 16.26
CA ASP A 107 -0.01 -18.95 16.74
C ASP A 107 -0.83 -18.78 18.03
N GLN A 108 -0.77 -17.61 18.64
CA GLN A 108 -1.62 -17.27 19.79
C GLN A 108 -3.05 -16.87 19.37
N PHE A 109 -3.29 -16.68 18.07
CA PHE A 109 -4.56 -16.21 17.52
C PHE A 109 -5.22 -17.26 16.64
N PRO A 110 -6.57 -17.28 16.61
CA PRO A 110 -7.29 -18.14 15.67
C PRO A 110 -6.96 -17.80 14.21
N GLU A 111 -7.04 -18.77 13.30
CA GLU A 111 -6.76 -18.65 11.86
C GLU A 111 -5.32 -18.20 11.55
N ALA A 112 -4.36 -18.52 12.40
CA ALA A 112 -2.95 -18.25 12.17
C ALA A 112 -2.44 -18.91 10.86
N GLU A 113 -3.10 -19.97 10.40
CA GLU A 113 -2.82 -20.65 9.14
C GLU A 113 -2.96 -19.76 7.88
N ARG A 114 -3.63 -18.61 7.99
CA ARG A 114 -3.66 -17.59 6.91
C ARG A 114 -2.26 -17.15 6.51
N PHE A 115 -1.34 -17.15 7.47
CA PHE A 115 0.06 -16.74 7.32
C PHE A 115 0.98 -17.88 6.92
N ASP A 116 0.45 -19.11 6.69
CA ASP A 116 1.28 -20.22 6.23
C ASP A 116 1.84 -19.93 4.85
N VAL A 117 3.15 -19.93 4.75
CA VAL A 117 3.84 -19.76 3.46
C VAL A 117 3.70 -21.06 2.66
N PHE A 118 3.12 -20.97 1.47
CA PHE A 118 2.97 -22.13 0.59
C PHE A 118 3.88 -22.07 -0.64
N GLU A 119 4.32 -20.86 -1.02
CA GLU A 119 5.15 -20.64 -2.18
C GLU A 119 6.07 -19.43 -1.94
N LYS A 120 7.18 -19.36 -2.69
CA LYS A 120 8.08 -18.22 -2.70
C LYS A 120 8.26 -17.73 -4.12
N LEU A 121 8.12 -16.41 -4.32
CA LEU A 121 8.27 -15.76 -5.60
C LEU A 121 9.48 -14.84 -5.56
N GLU A 122 10.45 -15.09 -6.45
CA GLU A 122 11.56 -14.16 -6.64
C GLU A 122 11.10 -13.00 -7.52
N MET A 123 11.41 -11.77 -7.10
CA MET A 123 11.01 -10.56 -7.81
C MET A 123 12.11 -9.51 -7.77
N SER A 124 12.19 -8.69 -8.82
CA SER A 124 13.06 -7.52 -8.82
C SER A 124 12.41 -6.39 -8.05
N ALA A 125 13.21 -5.65 -7.30
CA ALA A 125 12.78 -4.44 -6.62
C ALA A 125 13.51 -3.22 -7.16
N LYS A 126 12.78 -2.11 -7.25
CA LYS A 126 13.28 -0.79 -7.61
C LYS A 126 13.07 0.20 -6.48
N THR A 127 13.63 1.40 -6.62
CA THR A 127 13.39 2.49 -5.69
C THR A 127 12.43 3.51 -6.31
N ILE A 128 11.63 4.18 -5.48
CA ILE A 128 10.77 5.29 -5.93
C ILE A 128 11.63 6.42 -6.51
N ASP A 129 12.72 6.77 -5.84
CA ASP A 129 13.66 7.81 -6.31
C ASP A 129 14.28 7.44 -7.67
N GLY A 130 14.61 6.15 -7.89
CA GLY A 130 15.12 5.65 -9.17
C GLY A 130 14.08 5.73 -10.29
N LEU A 131 12.83 5.37 -10.01
CA LEU A 131 11.72 5.50 -10.96
C LEU A 131 11.47 6.96 -11.36
N ALA A 132 11.49 7.87 -10.39
CA ALA A 132 11.35 9.29 -10.65
C ALA A 132 12.50 9.85 -11.50
N SER A 133 13.73 9.48 -11.17
CA SER A 133 14.93 9.87 -11.92
C SER A 133 14.93 9.35 -13.37
N ALA A 134 14.35 8.18 -13.59
CA ALA A 134 14.18 7.57 -14.92
C ALA A 134 12.96 8.11 -15.69
N GLY A 135 12.20 9.05 -15.12
CA GLY A 135 10.98 9.60 -15.73
C GLY A 135 9.81 8.59 -15.79
N GLN A 136 9.90 7.48 -15.07
CA GLN A 136 8.84 6.47 -14.99
C GLN A 136 7.75 6.84 -13.97
N LEU A 137 8.05 7.77 -13.07
CA LEU A 137 7.14 8.35 -12.11
C LEU A 137 7.23 9.86 -12.19
N THR A 138 6.22 10.51 -12.76
CA THR A 138 6.28 11.94 -13.10
C THR A 138 5.74 12.84 -12.00
N HIS A 139 4.58 12.51 -11.44
CA HIS A 139 3.93 13.28 -10.39
C HIS A 139 3.07 12.37 -9.52
N VAL A 140 3.15 12.56 -8.21
CA VAL A 140 2.33 11.85 -7.23
C VAL A 140 1.90 12.84 -6.15
N ASP A 141 0.58 12.99 -5.97
CA ASP A 141 0.00 13.80 -4.89
C ASP A 141 -0.14 12.99 -3.61
N PHE A 142 -0.60 11.74 -3.75
CA PHE A 142 -0.83 10.84 -2.64
C PHE A 142 -0.18 9.49 -2.90
N ALA A 143 0.34 8.88 -1.85
CA ALA A 143 0.76 7.48 -1.88
C ALA A 143 -0.06 6.66 -0.88
N LYS A 144 -0.47 5.45 -1.28
CA LYS A 144 -0.98 4.41 -0.38
C LYS A 144 0.03 3.27 -0.40
N ILE A 145 0.44 2.80 0.77
CA ILE A 145 1.39 1.68 0.91
C ILE A 145 0.82 0.66 1.89
N ASP A 146 0.59 -0.54 1.39
CA ASP A 146 0.02 -1.68 2.12
C ASP A 146 0.71 -2.95 1.60
N VAL A 147 1.86 -3.27 2.18
CA VAL A 147 2.79 -4.31 1.70
C VAL A 147 3.23 -5.26 2.80
N GLN A 148 2.47 -5.27 3.88
CA GLN A 148 2.61 -6.24 4.95
C GLN A 148 4.00 -6.24 5.60
N GLY A 149 4.39 -5.04 6.11
CA GLY A 149 5.59 -4.84 6.92
C GLY A 149 6.78 -4.20 6.19
N ALA A 150 6.72 -4.02 4.86
CA ALA A 150 7.82 -3.45 4.08
C ALA A 150 7.71 -1.93 3.85
N GLU A 151 6.75 -1.26 4.46
CA GLU A 151 6.39 0.15 4.28
C GLU A 151 7.59 1.07 4.48
N LEU A 152 8.33 0.91 5.59
CA LEU A 152 9.50 1.74 5.89
C LEU A 152 10.58 1.60 4.83
N ALA A 153 10.87 0.38 4.38
CA ALA A 153 11.89 0.16 3.35
C ALA A 153 11.54 0.83 2.02
N ILE A 154 10.27 0.85 1.67
CA ILE A 154 9.77 1.54 0.47
C ILE A 154 9.90 3.06 0.62
N LEU A 155 9.51 3.59 1.79
CA LEU A 155 9.64 5.02 2.10
C LEU A 155 11.10 5.49 2.05
N GLU A 156 12.04 4.68 2.57
CA GLU A 156 13.48 4.96 2.50
C GLU A 156 13.96 5.06 1.05
N GLY A 157 13.48 4.17 0.16
CA GLY A 157 13.81 4.17 -1.27
C GLY A 157 13.16 5.28 -2.08
N GLY A 158 12.21 6.01 -1.49
CA GLY A 158 11.51 7.14 -2.11
C GLY A 158 11.71 8.46 -1.40
N ARG A 159 12.61 8.52 -0.43
CA ARG A 159 12.72 9.64 0.49
C ARG A 159 12.76 11.00 -0.20
N ASN A 160 13.60 11.15 -1.22
CA ASN A 160 13.80 12.44 -1.85
C ASN A 160 12.57 12.86 -2.67
N TYR A 161 12.04 11.92 -3.45
CA TYR A 161 10.88 12.18 -4.29
C TYR A 161 9.61 12.41 -3.46
N LEU A 162 9.37 11.56 -2.44
CA LEU A 162 8.19 11.65 -1.59
C LEU A 162 8.17 12.95 -0.77
N ALA A 163 9.31 13.32 -0.16
CA ALA A 163 9.42 14.57 0.59
C ALA A 163 9.17 15.83 -0.25
N ALA A 164 9.50 15.77 -1.55
CA ALA A 164 9.34 16.90 -2.45
C ALA A 164 7.94 17.02 -3.09
N ASN A 165 7.18 15.93 -3.16
CA ASN A 165 5.98 15.87 -4.00
C ASN A 165 4.68 15.53 -3.25
N LEU A 166 4.73 14.75 -2.16
CA LEU A 166 3.52 14.27 -1.52
C LEU A 166 2.74 15.39 -0.81
N VAL A 167 1.43 15.36 -1.02
CA VAL A 167 0.44 16.10 -0.23
C VAL A 167 -0.05 15.25 0.95
N GLY A 168 -0.13 13.93 0.76
CA GLY A 168 -0.57 13.00 1.80
C GLY A 168 -0.14 11.57 1.55
N LEU A 169 -0.16 10.79 2.63
CA LEU A 169 0.30 9.41 2.68
C LEU A 169 -0.67 8.56 3.50
N GLU A 170 -1.08 7.42 2.97
CA GLU A 170 -1.85 6.39 3.65
C GLU A 170 -0.97 5.14 3.79
N LEU A 171 -0.82 4.65 5.01
CA LEU A 171 0.02 3.49 5.33
C LEU A 171 -0.75 2.45 6.14
N GLU A 172 -0.58 1.18 5.81
CA GLU A 172 -0.84 0.11 6.77
C GLU A 172 0.37 0.00 7.69
N VAL A 173 0.13 -0.04 9.00
CA VAL A 173 1.20 -0.16 10.00
C VAL A 173 0.75 -1.04 11.16
N GLU A 174 1.66 -1.79 11.75
CA GLU A 174 1.39 -2.65 12.88
C GLU A 174 2.02 -2.12 14.16
N PHE A 175 1.34 -2.43 15.30
CA PHE A 175 1.80 -2.13 16.65
C PHE A 175 2.45 -3.34 17.32
N ALA A 176 2.39 -4.50 16.66
CA ALA A 176 3.01 -5.75 17.09
C ALA A 176 3.64 -6.43 15.88
N GLU A 177 4.68 -7.19 16.13
CA GLU A 177 5.48 -7.84 15.10
C GLU A 177 4.73 -9.07 14.54
N LEU A 178 3.98 -8.86 13.44
CA LEU A 178 3.31 -9.95 12.70
C LEU A 178 4.30 -10.73 11.84
N TYR A 179 5.35 -10.07 11.37
CA TYR A 179 6.43 -10.63 10.57
C TYR A 179 7.76 -10.38 11.26
N VAL A 180 8.66 -11.36 11.20
CA VAL A 180 9.95 -11.30 11.90
C VAL A 180 10.79 -10.14 11.40
N GLY A 181 11.13 -9.21 12.31
CA GLY A 181 11.98 -8.07 12.02
C GLY A 181 11.31 -6.95 11.22
N GLN A 182 9.98 -6.94 11.09
CA GLN A 182 9.28 -5.83 10.48
C GLN A 182 9.39 -4.56 11.32
N PRO A 183 9.48 -3.38 10.69
CA PRO A 183 9.30 -2.11 11.37
C PRO A 183 7.88 -1.97 11.93
N LEU A 184 7.76 -1.31 13.08
CA LEU A 184 6.48 -1.03 13.70
C LEU A 184 6.05 0.43 13.47
N PHE A 185 4.83 0.77 13.89
CA PHE A 185 4.26 2.11 13.78
C PHE A 185 5.23 3.22 14.20
N SER A 186 5.94 3.04 15.32
CA SER A 186 6.88 4.05 15.84
C SER A 186 8.04 4.33 14.88
N ASP A 187 8.53 3.30 14.20
CA ASP A 187 9.66 3.42 13.27
C ASP A 187 9.21 4.15 12.00
N VAL A 188 8.04 3.76 11.50
CA VAL A 188 7.43 4.35 10.30
C VAL A 188 7.02 5.80 10.57
N GLU A 189 6.33 6.09 11.68
CA GLU A 189 5.91 7.44 12.07
C GLU A 189 7.10 8.38 12.20
N THR A 190 8.15 7.94 12.89
CA THR A 190 9.37 8.72 13.07
C THR A 190 10.00 9.09 11.73
N PHE A 191 10.08 8.14 10.80
CA PHE A 191 10.59 8.40 9.46
C PHE A 191 9.71 9.39 8.68
N VAL A 192 8.41 9.18 8.68
CA VAL A 192 7.45 10.03 7.97
C VAL A 192 7.52 11.46 8.47
N ARG A 193 7.51 11.66 9.77
CA ARG A 193 7.58 12.98 10.40
C ARG A 193 8.92 13.67 10.20
N GLU A 194 10.04 12.95 10.40
CA GLU A 194 11.38 13.57 10.39
C GLU A 194 12.00 13.65 8.99
N ARG A 195 11.63 12.77 8.08
CA ARG A 195 12.26 12.66 6.76
C ARG A 195 11.37 13.11 5.63
N LEU A 196 10.04 12.98 5.77
CA LEU A 196 9.09 13.45 4.76
C LEU A 196 8.39 14.74 5.15
N GLY A 197 8.44 15.14 6.43
CA GLY A 197 7.81 16.36 6.92
C GLY A 197 6.27 16.30 6.95
N LEU A 198 5.71 15.09 7.00
CA LEU A 198 4.27 14.88 7.09
C LEU A 198 3.86 14.62 8.54
N GLU A 199 2.67 15.07 8.92
CA GLU A 199 2.10 14.88 10.25
C GLU A 199 1.01 13.82 10.24
N LEU A 200 0.84 13.10 11.37
CA LEU A 200 -0.24 12.14 11.54
C LEU A 200 -1.58 12.88 11.69
N TRP A 201 -2.50 12.69 10.74
CA TRP A 201 -3.82 13.32 10.72
C TRP A 201 -4.93 12.41 11.21
N ASP A 202 -4.84 11.12 10.91
CA ASP A 202 -5.87 10.14 11.26
C ASP A 202 -5.21 8.79 11.52
N LEU A 203 -5.70 8.05 12.48
CA LEU A 203 -5.30 6.69 12.81
C LEU A 203 -6.53 5.81 12.91
N ARG A 204 -6.69 4.93 11.91
CA ARG A 204 -7.81 4.00 11.85
C ARG A 204 -7.36 2.63 12.33
N LYS A 205 -8.10 2.06 13.26
CA LYS A 205 -7.89 0.68 13.68
C LYS A 205 -8.64 -0.26 12.76
N SER A 206 -7.93 -1.21 12.17
CA SER A 206 -8.52 -2.36 11.50
C SER A 206 -8.26 -3.62 12.31
N TYR A 207 -9.30 -4.42 12.52
CA TYR A 207 -9.16 -5.72 13.15
C TYR A 207 -9.43 -6.78 12.09
N TRP A 208 -8.48 -7.65 11.85
CA TRP A 208 -8.67 -8.78 10.94
C TRP A 208 -9.53 -9.88 11.54
N LYS A 209 -9.85 -9.79 12.85
CA LYS A 209 -10.84 -10.61 13.52
C LYS A 209 -11.70 -9.81 14.49
N TYR A 210 -13.00 -10.06 14.36
CA TYR A 210 -13.93 -9.76 15.43
C TYR A 210 -14.15 -11.07 16.20
N GLU A 211 -13.82 -11.09 17.50
CA GLU A 211 -14.36 -12.13 18.38
C GLU A 211 -15.88 -12.01 18.34
N LYS A 212 -16.57 -13.13 18.02
CA LYS A 212 -18.02 -13.16 18.16
C LYS A 212 -18.35 -12.94 19.64
N GLY A 213 -18.89 -11.76 19.97
CA GLY A 213 -19.42 -11.47 21.30
C GLY A 213 -18.72 -10.34 22.07
N ARG A 214 -17.87 -9.53 21.45
CA ARG A 214 -17.37 -8.28 22.05
C ARG A 214 -17.67 -7.09 21.16
#